data_698f3489f673229eeca8b71dad04ce13
#
_entry.id   698f3489f673229eeca8b71dad04ce13
#
_cell.length_a   1.000
_cell.length_b   1.000
_cell.length_c   1.000
_cell.angle_alpha   90.00
_cell.angle_beta   90.00
_cell.angle_gamma   90.00
#
_symmetry.space_group_name_H-M   'P 1'
#
loop_
_entity.id
_entity.type
_entity.pdbx_description
1 polymer ?
#
loop_
_entity_poly.entity_id
_entity_poly.type
_entity_poly.pdbx_seq_one_letter_code
_entity_poly.pdbx_strand_id
1 'polypeptide(L)'
;DETVKKLLEIAMALEGMPRQASTHACGIVITKEPVVTYVPLYMRDNTISTQYIMTTLEELGLLKMDFLGLRTLTVIQDAINLVKENRGIDVEFDKDMNDPNVYKLWQNGESVGIFQFESQGMTNFMKELKPDCLEDIIAGVSLYRPGPMDQIPRYIANKKDPEHAVYTHPALKPILKVTYGCMVYQEQVMQIVRDLAGYSLGRADSVSYTHLTLPTT
;
A
#
# COMPACT_ATOMS: atom_id res chain seq x y z
N ASP A 1 32.87 -5.85 -24.43
CA ASP A 1 32.51 -4.74 -25.28
C ASP A 1 32.91 -3.42 -24.62
N GLU A 2 33.74 -2.62 -25.28
CA GLU A 2 34.29 -1.36 -24.76
C GLU A 2 33.19 -0.33 -24.51
N THR A 3 32.12 -0.33 -25.31
CA THR A 3 30.95 0.53 -25.16
C THR A 3 30.21 0.25 -23.85
N VAL A 4 30.01 -1.05 -23.52
CA VAL A 4 29.37 -1.49 -22.29
C VAL A 4 30.21 -1.11 -21.06
N LYS A 5 31.54 -1.30 -21.15
CA LYS A 5 32.45 -0.91 -20.08
C LYS A 5 32.38 0.59 -19.80
N LYS A 6 32.45 1.42 -20.85
CA LYS A 6 32.34 2.87 -20.73
C LYS A 6 30.97 3.31 -20.16
N LEU A 7 29.88 2.63 -20.55
CA LEU A 7 28.57 2.89 -19.99
C LEU A 7 28.54 2.62 -18.47
N LEU A 8 29.08 1.49 -18.05
CA LEU A 8 29.14 1.13 -16.63
C LEU A 8 30.02 2.10 -15.83
N GLU A 9 31.18 2.49 -16.36
CA GLU A 9 32.06 3.46 -15.73
C GLU A 9 31.35 4.82 -15.51
N ILE A 10 30.61 5.30 -16.52
CA ILE A 10 29.84 6.54 -16.39
C ILE A 10 28.69 6.37 -15.40
N ALA A 11 27.96 5.25 -15.45
CA ALA A 11 26.86 4.97 -14.51
C ALA A 11 27.35 4.95 -13.05
N MET A 12 28.47 4.28 -12.78
CA MET A 12 29.11 4.24 -11.46
C MET A 12 29.57 5.63 -10.99
N ALA A 13 30.05 6.47 -11.90
CA ALA A 13 30.46 7.84 -11.56
C ALA A 13 29.27 8.77 -11.24
N LEU A 14 28.08 8.45 -11.77
CA LEU A 14 26.85 9.21 -11.52
C LEU A 14 26.05 8.67 -10.32
N GLU A 15 26.37 7.48 -9.82
CA GLU A 15 25.68 6.85 -8.70
C GLU A 15 25.83 7.71 -7.44
N GLY A 16 24.72 7.93 -6.73
CA GLY A 16 24.67 8.76 -5.53
C GLY A 16 24.67 10.28 -5.76
N MET A 17 24.76 10.75 -6.99
CA MET A 17 24.67 12.20 -7.27
C MET A 17 23.23 12.69 -7.18
N PRO A 18 22.97 13.80 -6.45
CA PRO A 18 21.66 14.44 -6.43
C PRO A 18 21.29 14.92 -7.86
N ARG A 19 20.11 14.56 -8.32
CA ARG A 19 19.64 14.94 -9.66
C ARG A 19 18.78 16.20 -9.62
N GLN A 20 17.80 16.24 -8.72
CA GLN A 20 16.86 17.36 -8.60
C GLN A 20 16.18 17.35 -7.24
N ALA A 21 15.75 18.52 -6.77
CA ALA A 21 14.83 18.66 -5.66
C ALA A 21 13.40 18.47 -6.18
N SER A 22 12.61 17.64 -5.52
CA SER A 22 11.18 17.47 -5.77
C SER A 22 10.40 17.78 -4.51
N THR A 23 9.15 18.20 -4.66
CA THR A 23 8.24 18.44 -3.54
C THR A 23 7.38 17.21 -3.33
N HIS A 24 7.18 16.81 -2.07
CA HIS A 24 6.27 15.73 -1.72
C HIS A 24 4.82 16.12 -2.08
N ALA A 25 4.08 15.20 -2.70
CA ALA A 25 2.76 15.52 -3.25
C ALA A 25 1.71 15.89 -2.18
N CYS A 26 1.85 15.38 -0.96
CA CYS A 26 0.83 15.48 0.08
C CYS A 26 1.38 15.67 1.50
N GLY A 27 2.71 15.67 1.68
CA GLY A 27 3.35 15.80 2.99
C GLY A 27 3.32 17.25 3.49
N ILE A 28 2.77 17.44 4.68
CA ILE A 28 2.70 18.74 5.35
C ILE A 28 3.47 18.65 6.67
N VAL A 29 4.41 19.57 6.86
CA VAL A 29 5.14 19.71 8.12
C VAL A 29 4.34 20.59 9.06
N ILE A 30 4.04 20.08 10.25
CA ILE A 30 3.27 20.78 11.29
C ILE A 30 4.20 21.15 12.43
N THR A 31 4.21 22.43 12.80
CA THR A 31 5.08 23.00 13.83
C THR A 31 4.29 23.93 14.74
N LYS A 32 4.76 24.12 15.97
CA LYS A 32 4.16 25.05 16.94
C LYS A 32 4.40 26.51 16.55
N GLU A 33 5.61 26.82 16.11
CA GLU A 33 6.02 28.13 15.62
C GLU A 33 6.15 28.09 14.08
N PRO A 34 6.24 29.21 13.37
CA PRO A 34 6.44 29.20 11.92
C PRO A 34 7.59 28.30 11.50
N VAL A 35 7.38 27.47 10.47
CA VAL A 35 8.34 26.43 10.03
C VAL A 35 9.75 27.00 9.75
N VAL A 36 9.83 28.26 9.28
CA VAL A 36 11.10 28.96 9.01
C VAL A 36 11.98 29.09 10.25
N THR A 37 11.40 29.02 11.45
CA THR A 37 12.15 29.04 12.73
C THR A 37 12.97 27.78 12.94
N TYR A 38 12.55 26.67 12.35
CA TYR A 38 13.17 25.36 12.53
C TYR A 38 14.06 24.97 11.35
N VAL A 39 13.60 25.25 10.11
CA VAL A 39 14.25 24.79 8.90
C VAL A 39 14.21 25.84 7.80
N PRO A 40 15.24 25.92 6.95
CA PRO A 40 15.22 26.80 5.80
C PRO A 40 14.16 26.36 4.79
N LEU A 41 13.54 27.34 4.15
CA LEU A 41 12.49 27.13 3.16
C LEU A 41 12.99 27.51 1.78
N TYR A 42 12.41 26.92 0.74
CA TYR A 42 12.56 27.36 -0.64
C TYR A 42 11.20 27.38 -1.33
N MET A 43 11.11 28.19 -2.36
CA MET A 43 9.89 28.31 -3.17
C MET A 43 10.16 27.85 -4.59
N ARG A 44 9.29 27.00 -5.11
CA ARG A 44 9.28 26.54 -6.48
C ARG A 44 7.83 26.48 -6.98
N ASP A 45 7.57 27.03 -8.16
CA ASP A 45 6.25 27.01 -8.79
C ASP A 45 5.11 27.46 -7.85
N ASN A 46 5.33 28.54 -7.09
CA ASN A 46 4.45 29.07 -6.05
C ASN A 46 4.17 28.11 -4.87
N THR A 47 4.92 27.02 -4.74
CA THR A 47 4.84 26.10 -3.60
C THR A 47 6.04 26.30 -2.69
N ILE A 48 5.77 26.53 -1.41
CA ILE A 48 6.80 26.63 -0.37
C ILE A 48 7.06 25.25 0.20
N SER A 49 8.33 24.85 0.26
CA SER A 49 8.77 23.56 0.79
C SER A 49 9.97 23.74 1.72
N THR A 50 10.20 22.77 2.59
CA THR A 50 11.42 22.68 3.39
C THR A 50 12.60 22.29 2.50
N GLN A 51 13.80 22.82 2.81
CA GLN A 51 15.03 22.39 2.11
C GLN A 51 15.55 21.06 2.62
N TYR A 52 15.12 20.61 3.80
CA TYR A 52 15.56 19.35 4.39
C TYR A 52 14.64 18.19 3.97
N ILE A 53 15.26 17.02 3.81
CA ILE A 53 14.57 15.76 3.50
C ILE A 53 13.81 15.24 4.72
N MET A 54 12.90 14.29 4.51
CA MET A 54 12.02 13.74 5.53
C MET A 54 12.78 13.23 6.77
N THR A 55 13.84 12.46 6.58
CA THR A 55 14.65 11.91 7.68
C THR A 55 15.25 12.99 8.56
N THR A 56 15.77 14.06 7.98
CA THR A 56 16.30 15.20 8.74
C THR A 56 15.19 15.96 9.50
N LEU A 57 13.99 16.06 8.93
CA LEU A 57 12.84 16.66 9.63
C LEU A 57 12.44 15.82 10.86
N GLU A 58 12.45 14.52 10.74
CA GLU A 58 12.17 13.58 11.85
C GLU A 58 13.25 13.67 12.94
N GLU A 59 14.53 13.73 12.57
CA GLU A 59 15.65 13.93 13.50
C GLU A 59 15.54 15.24 14.28
N LEU A 60 14.99 16.31 13.66
CA LEU A 60 14.69 17.58 14.31
C LEU A 60 13.41 17.54 15.17
N GLY A 61 12.74 16.40 15.25
CA GLY A 61 11.50 16.21 16.01
C GLY A 61 10.28 16.90 15.40
N LEU A 62 10.30 17.20 14.10
CA LEU A 62 9.17 17.83 13.42
C LEU A 62 8.16 16.76 12.95
N LEU A 63 6.88 17.06 13.10
CA LEU A 63 5.80 16.19 12.66
C LEU A 63 5.51 16.43 11.16
N LYS A 64 5.67 15.39 10.36
CA LYS A 64 5.19 15.37 8.97
C LYS A 64 3.93 14.52 8.89
N MET A 65 2.88 15.06 8.32
CA MET A 65 1.63 14.34 8.05
C MET A 65 1.38 14.27 6.55
N ASP A 66 1.05 13.09 6.05
CA ASP A 66 0.74 12.84 4.65
C ASP A 66 -0.77 12.78 4.46
N PHE A 67 -1.31 13.76 3.70
CA PHE A 67 -2.72 13.84 3.37
C PHE A 67 -2.95 13.22 1.98
N LEU A 68 -3.12 11.91 1.97
CA LEU A 68 -3.33 11.15 0.73
C LEU A 68 -4.82 11.15 0.36
N GLY A 69 -5.15 11.75 -0.78
CA GLY A 69 -6.48 11.73 -1.36
C GLY A 69 -6.54 10.83 -2.60
N LEU A 70 -7.72 10.37 -2.95
CA LEU A 70 -7.97 9.57 -4.15
C LEU A 70 -8.90 10.34 -5.09
N ARG A 71 -8.43 10.64 -6.30
CA ARG A 71 -9.26 11.29 -7.34
C ARG A 71 -10.48 10.45 -7.71
N THR A 72 -10.36 9.13 -7.65
CA THR A 72 -11.47 8.21 -7.92
C THR A 72 -12.65 8.45 -6.98
N LEU A 73 -12.40 8.76 -5.69
CA LEU A 73 -13.49 9.11 -4.76
C LEU A 73 -14.18 10.41 -5.14
N THR A 74 -13.46 11.40 -5.68
CA THR A 74 -14.06 12.63 -6.20
C THR A 74 -14.95 12.33 -7.40
N VAL A 75 -14.50 11.49 -8.34
CA VAL A 75 -15.32 11.08 -9.50
C VAL A 75 -16.59 10.36 -9.06
N ILE A 76 -16.51 9.49 -8.05
CA ILE A 76 -17.69 8.81 -7.48
C ILE A 76 -18.64 9.84 -6.85
N GLN A 77 -18.12 10.78 -6.08
CA GLN A 77 -18.94 11.82 -5.45
C GLN A 77 -19.63 12.72 -6.49
N ASP A 78 -18.91 13.11 -7.54
CA ASP A 78 -19.47 13.90 -8.63
C ASP A 78 -20.57 13.13 -9.38
N ALA A 79 -20.38 11.83 -9.61
CA ALA A 79 -21.38 10.98 -10.21
C ALA A 79 -22.66 10.88 -9.36
N ILE A 80 -22.51 10.73 -8.04
CA ILE A 80 -23.63 10.73 -7.09
C ILE A 80 -24.41 12.04 -7.16
N ASN A 81 -23.68 13.17 -7.13
CA ASN A 81 -24.29 14.51 -7.21
C ASN A 81 -25.06 14.69 -8.52
N LEU A 82 -24.49 14.28 -9.65
CA LEU A 82 -25.14 14.35 -10.96
C LEU A 82 -26.40 13.48 -11.03
N VAL A 83 -26.39 12.29 -10.45
CA VAL A 83 -27.58 11.42 -10.36
C VAL A 83 -28.67 12.10 -9.54
N LYS A 84 -28.31 12.70 -8.41
CA LYS A 84 -29.26 13.44 -7.57
C LYS A 84 -29.85 14.64 -8.28
N GLU A 85 -29.02 15.45 -8.95
CA GLU A 85 -29.45 16.63 -9.69
C GLU A 85 -30.38 16.29 -10.88
N ASN A 86 -30.02 15.27 -11.67
CA ASN A 86 -30.71 14.96 -12.91
C ASN A 86 -31.90 14.01 -12.72
N ARG A 87 -31.91 13.19 -11.69
CA ARG A 87 -32.92 12.14 -11.48
C ARG A 87 -33.63 12.21 -10.13
N GLY A 88 -33.20 13.07 -9.21
CA GLY A 88 -33.76 13.17 -7.85
C GLY A 88 -33.53 11.91 -7.00
N ILE A 89 -32.56 11.04 -7.38
CA ILE A 89 -32.27 9.79 -6.68
C ILE A 89 -31.10 9.99 -5.77
N ASP A 90 -31.24 9.67 -4.48
CA ASP A 90 -30.13 9.54 -3.56
C ASP A 90 -29.51 8.14 -3.72
N VAL A 91 -28.22 8.08 -4.09
CA VAL A 91 -27.50 6.83 -4.25
C VAL A 91 -26.98 6.38 -2.89
N GLU A 92 -27.45 5.23 -2.45
CA GLU A 92 -26.91 4.56 -1.24
C GLU A 92 -26.04 3.38 -1.67
N PHE A 93 -24.90 3.22 -0.97
CA PHE A 93 -24.04 2.05 -1.16
C PHE A 93 -24.50 0.91 -0.25
N ASP A 94 -24.40 -0.31 -0.77
CA ASP A 94 -24.60 -1.51 0.03
C ASP A 94 -23.56 -1.56 1.15
N LYS A 95 -24.05 -1.64 2.38
CA LYS A 95 -23.18 -1.68 3.58
C LYS A 95 -22.61 -3.07 3.82
N ASP A 96 -23.28 -4.11 3.35
CA ASP A 96 -22.86 -5.49 3.61
C ASP A 96 -21.76 -5.95 2.67
N MET A 97 -21.58 -5.28 1.52
CA MET A 97 -20.55 -5.58 0.51
C MET A 97 -20.48 -7.06 0.11
N ASN A 98 -21.61 -7.76 0.17
CA ASN A 98 -21.70 -9.23 -0.01
C ASN A 98 -22.44 -9.65 -1.28
N ASP A 99 -22.65 -8.74 -2.27
CA ASP A 99 -23.31 -9.12 -3.51
C ASP A 99 -22.43 -10.07 -4.35
N PRO A 100 -22.85 -11.33 -4.55
CA PRO A 100 -22.08 -12.31 -5.33
C PRO A 100 -21.87 -11.90 -6.79
N ASN A 101 -22.74 -11.06 -7.35
CA ASN A 101 -22.60 -10.60 -8.73
C ASN A 101 -21.44 -9.62 -8.86
N VAL A 102 -21.17 -8.85 -7.82
CA VAL A 102 -20.01 -7.95 -7.78
C VAL A 102 -18.71 -8.78 -7.80
N TYR A 103 -18.62 -9.85 -7.02
CA TYR A 103 -17.42 -10.72 -7.00
C TYR A 103 -17.19 -11.43 -8.35
N LYS A 104 -18.26 -11.77 -9.08
CA LYS A 104 -18.15 -12.36 -10.42
C LYS A 104 -17.43 -11.47 -11.42
N LEU A 105 -17.46 -10.13 -11.27
CA LEU A 105 -16.70 -9.22 -12.13
C LEU A 105 -15.20 -9.52 -12.08
N TRP A 106 -14.64 -9.71 -10.88
CA TRP A 106 -13.23 -10.08 -10.73
C TRP A 106 -12.95 -11.51 -11.18
N GLN A 107 -13.86 -12.45 -10.87
CA GLN A 107 -13.71 -13.85 -11.29
C GLN A 107 -13.71 -14.00 -12.81
N ASN A 108 -14.46 -13.15 -13.52
CA ASN A 108 -14.50 -13.11 -14.99
C ASN A 108 -13.40 -12.23 -15.59
N GLY A 109 -12.75 -11.39 -14.79
CA GLY A 109 -11.78 -10.39 -15.22
C GLY A 109 -12.41 -9.17 -15.88
N GLU A 110 -13.63 -8.85 -15.50
CA GLU A 110 -14.37 -7.67 -15.94
C GLU A 110 -14.07 -6.48 -15.01
N SER A 111 -12.77 -6.19 -14.81
CA SER A 111 -12.29 -5.20 -13.84
C SER A 111 -11.88 -3.87 -14.48
N VAL A 112 -12.28 -3.61 -15.71
CA VAL A 112 -12.04 -2.33 -16.38
C VAL A 112 -12.78 -1.21 -15.66
N GLY A 113 -12.06 -0.13 -15.33
CA GLY A 113 -12.62 1.00 -14.57
C GLY A 113 -12.69 0.78 -13.05
N ILE A 114 -12.32 -0.40 -12.55
CA ILE A 114 -12.23 -0.66 -11.12
C ILE A 114 -10.83 -0.27 -10.63
N PHE A 115 -10.76 0.76 -9.78
CA PHE A 115 -9.50 1.29 -9.27
C PHE A 115 -8.58 0.19 -8.71
N GLN A 116 -7.31 0.21 -9.09
CA GLN A 116 -6.26 -0.76 -8.75
C GLN A 116 -6.40 -2.17 -9.36
N PHE A 117 -7.51 -2.49 -10.05
CA PHE A 117 -7.74 -3.82 -10.63
C PHE A 117 -7.66 -3.87 -12.16
N GLU A 118 -7.23 -2.77 -12.80
CA GLU A 118 -7.27 -2.60 -14.26
C GLU A 118 -6.08 -3.25 -15.00
N SER A 119 -4.95 -3.49 -14.31
CA SER A 119 -3.77 -4.06 -14.96
C SER A 119 -4.02 -5.53 -15.36
N GLN A 120 -3.48 -5.93 -16.51
CA GLN A 120 -3.64 -7.31 -17.01
C GLN A 120 -3.15 -8.35 -16.00
N GLY A 121 -2.04 -8.06 -15.28
CA GLY A 121 -1.51 -8.96 -14.26
C GLY A 121 -2.46 -9.11 -13.07
N MET A 122 -3.02 -8.01 -12.57
CA MET A 122 -4.00 -8.03 -11.49
C MET A 122 -5.29 -8.75 -11.93
N THR A 123 -5.77 -8.47 -13.14
CA THR A 123 -6.94 -9.15 -13.71
C THR A 123 -6.75 -10.66 -13.77
N ASN A 124 -5.59 -11.14 -14.25
CA ASN A 124 -5.28 -12.56 -14.31
C ASN A 124 -5.19 -13.18 -12.90
N PHE A 125 -4.54 -12.47 -11.98
CA PHE A 125 -4.45 -12.92 -10.59
C PHE A 125 -5.85 -13.05 -9.95
N MET A 126 -6.73 -12.07 -10.12
CA MET A 126 -8.09 -12.13 -9.57
C MET A 126 -8.94 -13.26 -10.16
N LYS A 127 -8.74 -13.60 -11.45
CA LYS A 127 -9.36 -14.76 -12.08
C LYS A 127 -8.92 -16.09 -11.42
N GLU A 128 -7.66 -16.17 -11.01
CA GLU A 128 -7.12 -17.36 -10.35
C GLU A 128 -7.53 -17.44 -8.88
N LEU A 129 -7.55 -16.29 -8.19
CA LEU A 129 -7.95 -16.15 -6.79
C LEU A 129 -9.44 -16.47 -6.59
N LYS A 130 -10.28 -16.11 -7.56
CA LYS A 130 -11.75 -16.28 -7.51
C LYS A 130 -12.34 -15.73 -6.21
N PRO A 131 -12.23 -14.40 -5.97
CA PRO A 131 -12.73 -13.80 -4.75
C PRO A 131 -14.24 -14.04 -4.60
N ASP A 132 -14.69 -14.30 -3.39
CA ASP A 132 -16.09 -14.52 -3.02
C ASP A 132 -16.51 -13.72 -1.77
N CYS A 133 -15.58 -12.98 -1.16
CA CYS A 133 -15.81 -12.10 -0.04
C CYS A 133 -14.90 -10.86 -0.11
N LEU A 134 -15.18 -9.85 0.72
CA LEU A 134 -14.41 -8.62 0.77
C LEU A 134 -12.96 -8.86 1.21
N GLU A 135 -12.74 -9.80 2.12
CA GLU A 135 -11.42 -10.17 2.62
C GLU A 135 -10.49 -10.62 1.48
N ASP A 136 -11.03 -11.33 0.50
CA ASP A 136 -10.25 -11.74 -0.68
C ASP A 136 -9.84 -10.57 -1.55
N ILE A 137 -10.69 -9.56 -1.68
CA ILE A 137 -10.37 -8.33 -2.41
C ILE A 137 -9.26 -7.57 -1.69
N ILE A 138 -9.36 -7.43 -0.37
CA ILE A 138 -8.33 -6.80 0.47
C ILE A 138 -7.01 -7.56 0.37
N ALA A 139 -7.06 -8.89 0.49
CA ALA A 139 -5.89 -9.75 0.33
C ALA A 139 -5.29 -9.64 -1.08
N GLY A 140 -6.13 -9.59 -2.10
CA GLY A 140 -5.71 -9.44 -3.49
C GLY A 140 -4.88 -8.19 -3.72
N VAL A 141 -5.35 -7.02 -3.27
CA VAL A 141 -4.61 -5.75 -3.35
C VAL A 141 -3.29 -5.81 -2.56
N SER A 142 -3.30 -6.50 -1.42
CA SER A 142 -2.13 -6.58 -0.54
C SER A 142 -1.08 -7.56 -1.05
N LEU A 143 -1.49 -8.67 -1.64
CA LEU A 143 -0.61 -9.69 -2.21
C LEU A 143 0.05 -9.24 -3.52
N TYR A 144 -0.67 -8.45 -4.34
CA TYR A 144 -0.16 -8.02 -5.64
C TYR A 144 0.79 -6.81 -5.50
N ARG A 145 1.85 -7.00 -4.71
CA ARG A 145 2.94 -6.03 -4.48
C ARG A 145 4.29 -6.75 -4.51
N PRO A 146 5.38 -6.08 -4.89
CA PRO A 146 6.73 -6.63 -4.73
C PRO A 146 6.95 -7.12 -3.28
N GLY A 147 7.44 -8.33 -3.12
CA GLY A 147 7.60 -9.01 -1.83
C GLY A 147 6.48 -10.02 -1.54
N PRO A 148 5.25 -9.63 -1.17
CA PRO A 148 4.16 -10.58 -0.91
C PRO A 148 3.70 -11.39 -2.12
N MET A 149 4.01 -10.96 -3.34
CA MET A 149 3.59 -11.61 -4.59
C MET A 149 4.02 -13.08 -4.67
N ASP A 150 5.15 -13.45 -4.08
CA ASP A 150 5.64 -14.83 -4.03
C ASP A 150 4.73 -15.75 -3.21
N GLN A 151 3.87 -15.19 -2.35
CA GLN A 151 2.91 -15.95 -1.55
C GLN A 151 1.60 -16.25 -2.31
N ILE A 152 1.36 -15.65 -3.46
CA ILE A 152 0.12 -15.80 -4.24
C ILE A 152 -0.22 -17.26 -4.53
N PRO A 153 0.69 -18.11 -5.04
CA PRO A 153 0.37 -19.51 -5.32
C PRO A 153 -0.06 -20.28 -4.07
N ARG A 154 0.62 -20.03 -2.94
CA ARG A 154 0.31 -20.64 -1.66
C ARG A 154 -1.04 -20.17 -1.12
N TYR A 155 -1.31 -18.86 -1.21
CA TYR A 155 -2.58 -18.28 -0.78
C TYR A 155 -3.75 -18.90 -1.55
N ILE A 156 -3.67 -18.97 -2.88
CA ILE A 156 -4.71 -19.57 -3.73
C ILE A 156 -4.91 -21.05 -3.42
N ALA A 157 -3.82 -21.80 -3.24
CA ALA A 157 -3.90 -23.22 -2.89
C ALA A 157 -4.60 -23.45 -1.55
N ASN A 158 -4.19 -22.69 -0.53
CA ASN A 158 -4.75 -22.78 0.81
C ASN A 158 -6.20 -22.25 0.90
N LYS A 159 -6.57 -21.25 0.09
CA LYS A 159 -7.95 -20.79 -0.03
C LYS A 159 -8.88 -21.90 -0.55
N LYS A 160 -8.42 -22.69 -1.51
CA LYS A 160 -9.19 -23.81 -2.06
C LYS A 160 -9.39 -24.96 -1.05
N ASP A 161 -8.46 -25.11 -0.12
CA ASP A 161 -8.48 -26.16 0.92
C ASP A 161 -8.01 -25.57 2.26
N PRO A 162 -8.87 -24.76 2.93
CA PRO A 162 -8.51 -24.07 4.16
C PRO A 162 -8.22 -25.00 5.35
N GLU A 163 -8.79 -26.20 5.34
CA GLU A 163 -8.60 -27.15 6.43
C GLU A 163 -7.19 -27.76 6.44
N HIS A 164 -6.58 -27.89 5.28
CA HIS A 164 -5.22 -28.40 5.12
C HIS A 164 -4.16 -27.28 5.01
N ALA A 165 -4.54 -26.03 5.29
CA ALA A 165 -3.58 -24.92 5.32
C ALA A 165 -2.49 -25.16 6.35
N VAL A 166 -1.23 -25.14 5.92
CA VAL A 166 -0.06 -25.41 6.76
C VAL A 166 0.39 -24.14 7.47
N TYR A 167 0.49 -24.23 8.80
CA TYR A 167 1.05 -23.17 9.66
C TYR A 167 2.42 -23.64 10.17
N THR A 168 3.43 -22.78 10.02
CA THR A 168 4.82 -23.07 10.45
C THR A 168 4.88 -23.35 11.97
N HIS A 169 4.00 -22.73 12.75
CA HIS A 169 3.87 -22.96 14.18
C HIS A 169 2.37 -22.86 14.60
N PRO A 170 1.89 -23.70 15.52
CA PRO A 170 0.48 -23.68 15.94
C PRO A 170 -0.02 -22.33 16.45
N ALA A 171 0.84 -21.55 17.13
CA ALA A 171 0.51 -20.21 17.63
C ALA A 171 0.24 -19.19 16.51
N LEU A 172 0.62 -19.47 15.27
CA LEU A 172 0.33 -18.60 14.12
C LEU A 172 -1.10 -18.77 13.59
N LYS A 173 -1.75 -19.89 13.92
CA LYS A 173 -3.10 -20.20 13.40
C LYS A 173 -4.13 -19.11 13.74
N PRO A 174 -4.22 -18.58 14.97
CA PRO A 174 -5.17 -17.51 15.29
C PRO A 174 -4.93 -16.23 14.48
N ILE A 175 -3.66 -15.91 14.17
CA ILE A 175 -3.25 -14.69 13.47
C ILE A 175 -3.45 -14.83 11.96
N LEU A 176 -3.04 -15.97 11.40
CA LEU A 176 -2.96 -16.18 9.96
C LEU A 176 -4.16 -16.95 9.37
N LYS A 177 -5.16 -17.30 10.19
CA LYS A 177 -6.33 -18.03 9.70
C LYS A 177 -7.09 -17.26 8.62
N VAL A 178 -7.23 -15.96 8.76
CA VAL A 178 -7.91 -15.07 7.81
C VAL A 178 -7.20 -14.94 6.46
N THR A 179 -5.93 -15.31 6.42
CA THR A 179 -5.09 -15.29 5.21
C THR A 179 -4.55 -16.66 4.86
N TYR A 180 -5.25 -17.71 5.30
CA TYR A 180 -4.97 -19.11 5.00
C TYR A 180 -3.51 -19.52 5.25
N GLY A 181 -2.92 -19.03 6.35
CA GLY A 181 -1.54 -19.36 6.74
C GLY A 181 -0.45 -18.53 6.05
N CYS A 182 -0.82 -17.54 5.25
CA CYS A 182 0.11 -16.62 4.63
C CYS A 182 0.23 -15.32 5.44
N MET A 183 1.45 -14.78 5.57
CA MET A 183 1.66 -13.43 6.08
C MET A 183 1.42 -12.44 4.95
N VAL A 184 0.39 -11.62 5.07
CA VAL A 184 -0.05 -10.67 4.04
C VAL A 184 -0.01 -9.23 4.57
N TYR A 185 -0.43 -9.03 5.83
CA TYR A 185 -0.62 -7.71 6.42
C TYR A 185 0.48 -7.38 7.43
N GLN A 186 0.84 -6.10 7.50
CA GLN A 186 1.81 -5.59 8.49
C GLN A 186 1.35 -5.88 9.92
N GLU A 187 0.06 -5.74 10.18
CA GLU A 187 -0.55 -6.03 11.48
C GLU A 187 -0.33 -7.49 11.92
N GLN A 188 -0.36 -8.42 10.98
CA GLN A 188 -0.07 -9.83 11.26
C GLN A 188 1.38 -10.02 11.71
N VAL A 189 2.33 -9.34 11.07
CA VAL A 189 3.73 -9.39 11.46
C VAL A 189 3.92 -8.81 12.85
N MET A 190 3.31 -7.66 13.13
CA MET A 190 3.35 -7.02 14.45
C MET A 190 2.76 -7.94 15.54
N GLN A 191 1.63 -8.60 15.25
CA GLN A 191 1.01 -9.57 16.17
C GLN A 191 1.91 -10.79 16.40
N ILE A 192 2.54 -11.32 15.35
CA ILE A 192 3.47 -12.45 15.47
C ILE A 192 4.66 -12.07 16.38
N VAL A 193 5.28 -10.92 16.15
CA VAL A 193 6.42 -10.46 16.97
C VAL A 193 5.99 -10.23 18.43
N ARG A 194 4.80 -9.67 18.65
CA ARG A 194 4.25 -9.50 19.99
C ARG A 194 3.98 -10.84 20.67
N ASP A 195 3.24 -11.74 20.03
CA ASP A 195 2.69 -12.93 20.64
C ASP A 195 3.71 -14.08 20.77
N LEU A 196 4.68 -14.17 19.85
CA LEU A 196 5.71 -15.20 19.88
C LEU A 196 7.00 -14.72 20.54
N ALA A 197 7.39 -13.47 20.33
CA ALA A 197 8.64 -12.93 20.89
C ALA A 197 8.45 -12.08 22.16
N GLY A 198 7.21 -11.85 22.58
CA GLY A 198 6.87 -11.10 23.81
C GLY A 198 7.19 -9.61 23.73
N TYR A 199 7.23 -9.03 22.54
CA TYR A 199 7.50 -7.59 22.37
C TYR A 199 6.26 -6.76 22.70
N SER A 200 6.48 -5.52 23.13
CA SER A 200 5.40 -4.54 23.16
C SER A 200 4.97 -4.18 21.74
N LEU A 201 3.74 -3.69 21.58
CA LEU A 201 3.22 -3.32 20.24
C LEU A 201 4.10 -2.27 19.55
N GLY A 202 4.55 -1.24 20.28
CA GLY A 202 5.45 -0.21 19.73
C GLY A 202 6.81 -0.77 19.32
N ARG A 203 7.38 -1.75 20.06
CA ARG A 203 8.62 -2.42 19.65
C ARG A 203 8.40 -3.33 18.43
N ALA A 204 7.24 -3.98 18.34
CA ALA A 204 6.89 -4.79 17.17
C ALA A 204 6.72 -3.93 15.91
N ASP A 205 6.17 -2.73 16.04
CA ASP A 205 6.07 -1.75 14.95
C ASP A 205 7.46 -1.31 14.46
N SER A 206 8.38 -0.98 15.38
CA SER A 206 9.76 -0.64 15.04
C SER A 206 10.48 -1.79 14.31
N VAL A 207 10.28 -3.05 14.73
CA VAL A 207 10.84 -4.22 14.05
C VAL A 207 10.24 -4.37 12.65
N SER A 208 8.93 -4.20 12.50
CA SER A 208 8.26 -4.23 11.21
C SER A 208 8.84 -3.17 10.27
N TYR A 209 9.00 -1.94 10.74
CA TYR A 209 9.57 -0.85 9.96
C TYR A 209 11.00 -1.15 9.49
N THR A 210 11.87 -1.64 10.38
CA THR A 210 13.30 -1.87 10.06
C THR A 210 13.56 -3.09 9.19
N HIS A 211 12.67 -4.09 9.19
CA HIS A 211 12.90 -5.37 8.51
C HIS A 211 11.97 -5.63 7.33
N LEU A 212 10.81 -4.96 7.26
CA LEU A 212 9.85 -5.12 6.17
C LEU A 212 9.89 -4.00 5.14
N THR A 213 10.33 -2.80 5.51
CA THR A 213 10.63 -1.77 4.53
C THR A 213 11.94 -2.14 3.86
N LEU A 214 11.87 -2.62 2.63
CA LEU A 214 13.06 -2.74 1.79
C LEU A 214 13.71 -1.36 1.70
N PRO A 215 15.05 -1.26 1.90
CA PRO A 215 15.74 -0.02 1.62
C PRO A 215 15.45 0.36 0.17
N THR A 216 14.69 1.41 -0.03
CA THR A 216 14.51 2.05 -1.33
C THR A 216 15.80 2.82 -1.61
N THR A 217 16.81 2.12 -2.11
CA THR A 217 18.01 2.71 -2.69
C THR A 217 17.78 3.07 -4.14
#